data_6156fb962c7e8fd6e0900270666e2a23
#
_entry.id   6156fb962c7e8fd6e0900270666e2a23
#
_cell.length_a   1.000
_cell.length_b   1.000
_cell.length_c   1.000
_cell.angle_alpha   90.00
_cell.angle_beta   90.00
_cell.angle_gamma   90.00
#
_symmetry.space_group_name_H-M   'P 1'
#
loop_
_entity.id
_entity.type
_entity.pdbx_description
1 polymer ?
#
loop_
_entity_poly.entity_id
_entity_poly.type
_entity_poly.pdbx_seq_one_letter_code
_entity_poly.pdbx_strand_id
1 'polypeptide(L)'
;MVTWSDIQRWNPSALTSAGSSLRSLRTTLLTTCQDAEAAERAVLSRGLTVTQAREVLRGLTKKHTRLVNEVSELMMATVEAADGVGDVQTLVLECTQYAQTHPELTLNADGSVDYPKRDVTMGDLTDSRGPSGDACHAALTERDANELKSLVTKALARAVEVDEAYGKRLDALTNGTYTCVETSGTHSPGLPNQPQAGWSPTQVAFWWASLTQAEKQAIITE
;
A
#
# COMPACT_ATOMS: atom_id res chain seq x y z
N MET A 1 16.63 4.84 3.08
CA MET A 1 15.99 5.34 4.34
C MET A 1 15.05 6.45 3.92
N VAL A 2 13.77 6.34 4.25
CA VAL A 2 12.73 7.33 3.90
C VAL A 2 12.95 8.60 4.74
N THR A 3 12.90 9.78 4.10
CA THR A 3 13.09 11.08 4.76
C THR A 3 11.77 11.87 4.80
N TRP A 4 11.71 12.91 5.64
CA TRP A 4 10.56 13.81 5.73
C TRP A 4 10.25 14.47 4.38
N SER A 5 11.28 14.95 3.68
CA SER A 5 11.14 15.55 2.36
C SER A 5 10.64 14.58 1.28
N ASP A 6 10.89 13.28 1.44
CA ASP A 6 10.37 12.26 0.52
C ASP A 6 8.87 12.08 0.73
N ILE A 7 8.43 11.87 1.99
CA ILE A 7 7.02 11.63 2.29
C ILE A 7 6.11 12.82 1.96
N GLN A 8 6.61 14.05 2.04
CA GLN A 8 5.85 15.23 1.60
C GLN A 8 5.49 15.20 0.10
N ARG A 9 6.28 14.49 -0.71
CA ARG A 9 6.10 14.37 -2.16
C ARG A 9 5.37 13.11 -2.59
N TRP A 10 5.10 12.21 -1.66
CA TRP A 10 4.38 11.00 -1.97
C TRP A 10 2.97 11.31 -2.50
N ASN A 11 2.56 10.58 -3.54
CA ASN A 11 1.30 10.81 -4.22
C ASN A 11 0.48 9.51 -4.29
N PRO A 12 -0.53 9.34 -3.43
CA PRO A 12 -1.36 8.13 -3.44
C PRO A 12 -2.14 7.95 -4.74
N SER A 13 -2.49 9.05 -5.45
CA SER A 13 -3.26 8.95 -6.69
C SER A 13 -2.45 8.34 -7.85
N ALA A 14 -1.13 8.47 -7.85
CA ALA A 14 -0.25 7.81 -8.82
C ALA A 14 -0.30 6.28 -8.65
N LEU A 15 -0.25 5.78 -7.41
CA LEU A 15 -0.38 4.36 -7.10
C LEU A 15 -1.79 3.84 -7.41
N THR A 16 -2.84 4.60 -7.11
CA THR A 16 -4.21 4.25 -7.47
C THR A 16 -4.38 4.11 -8.98
N SER A 17 -3.78 5.02 -9.76
CA SER A 17 -3.79 4.94 -11.23
C SER A 17 -3.02 3.73 -11.75
N ALA A 18 -1.87 3.41 -11.16
CA ALA A 18 -1.10 2.20 -11.46
C ALA A 18 -1.91 0.93 -11.15
N GLY A 19 -2.58 0.87 -9.99
CA GLY A 19 -3.48 -0.24 -9.63
C GLY A 19 -4.61 -0.43 -10.64
N SER A 20 -5.21 0.67 -11.12
CA SER A 20 -6.23 0.62 -12.16
C SER A 20 -5.72 0.10 -13.51
N SER A 21 -4.49 0.47 -13.88
CA SER A 21 -3.83 -0.05 -15.09
C SER A 21 -3.52 -1.55 -14.97
N LEU A 22 -3.04 -2.00 -13.82
CA LEU A 22 -2.80 -3.42 -13.53
C LEU A 22 -4.11 -4.24 -13.56
N ARG A 23 -5.21 -3.67 -13.08
CA ARG A 23 -6.53 -4.30 -13.19
C ARG A 23 -6.94 -4.51 -14.65
N SER A 24 -6.73 -3.51 -15.50
CA SER A 24 -7.03 -3.63 -16.94
C SER A 24 -6.15 -4.69 -17.61
N LEU A 25 -4.86 -4.73 -17.27
CA LEU A 25 -3.93 -5.76 -17.73
C LEU A 25 -4.37 -7.16 -17.29
N ARG A 26 -4.74 -7.34 -16.03
CA ARG A 26 -5.28 -8.62 -15.51
C ARG A 26 -6.50 -9.08 -16.30
N THR A 27 -7.44 -8.19 -16.58
CA THR A 27 -8.63 -8.51 -17.37
C THR A 27 -8.26 -8.99 -18.77
N THR A 28 -7.32 -8.33 -19.44
CA THR A 28 -6.84 -8.74 -20.76
C THR A 28 -6.18 -10.11 -20.73
N LEU A 29 -5.34 -10.37 -19.73
CA LEU A 29 -4.69 -11.68 -19.55
C LEU A 29 -5.70 -12.81 -19.31
N LEU A 30 -6.74 -12.58 -18.51
CA LEU A 30 -7.82 -13.54 -18.26
C LEU A 30 -8.58 -13.87 -19.56
N THR A 31 -8.91 -12.87 -20.36
CA THR A 31 -9.56 -13.08 -21.67
C THR A 31 -8.67 -13.93 -22.57
N THR A 32 -7.37 -13.64 -22.63
CA THR A 32 -6.41 -14.43 -23.42
C THR A 32 -6.32 -15.88 -22.94
N CYS A 33 -6.37 -16.14 -21.63
CA CYS A 33 -6.42 -17.49 -21.08
C CYS A 33 -7.69 -18.23 -21.54
N GLN A 34 -8.84 -17.57 -21.45
CA GLN A 34 -10.13 -18.16 -21.87
C GLN A 34 -10.15 -18.47 -23.36
N ASP A 35 -9.58 -17.59 -24.22
CA ASP A 35 -9.46 -17.80 -25.64
C ASP A 35 -8.56 -18.99 -25.97
N ALA A 36 -7.42 -19.14 -25.25
CA ALA A 36 -6.52 -20.27 -25.42
C ALA A 36 -7.18 -21.61 -25.03
N GLU A 37 -7.95 -21.63 -23.92
CA GLU A 37 -8.72 -22.79 -23.50
C GLU A 37 -9.85 -23.14 -24.48
N ALA A 38 -10.51 -22.13 -25.04
CA ALA A 38 -11.55 -22.30 -26.06
C ALA A 38 -10.94 -22.89 -27.34
N ALA A 39 -9.76 -22.39 -27.76
CA ALA A 39 -9.01 -22.92 -28.89
C ALA A 39 -8.62 -24.39 -28.66
N GLU A 40 -8.12 -24.75 -27.47
CA GLU A 40 -7.79 -26.16 -27.15
C GLU A 40 -9.01 -27.06 -27.27
N ARG A 41 -10.15 -26.65 -26.76
CA ARG A 41 -11.43 -27.40 -26.83
C ARG A 41 -11.95 -27.54 -28.25
N ALA A 42 -11.73 -26.54 -29.09
CA ALA A 42 -12.16 -26.54 -30.50
C ALA A 42 -11.36 -27.51 -31.40
N VAL A 43 -10.19 -27.94 -30.96
CA VAL A 43 -9.36 -28.91 -31.71
C VAL A 43 -9.93 -30.31 -31.56
N LEU A 44 -10.82 -30.72 -32.44
CA LEU A 44 -11.52 -32.03 -32.43
C LEU A 44 -10.73 -33.12 -33.13
N SER A 45 -9.76 -32.80 -33.97
CA SER A 45 -8.98 -33.77 -34.75
C SER A 45 -8.08 -34.63 -33.88
N ARG A 46 -7.70 -35.79 -34.42
CA ARG A 46 -6.78 -36.75 -33.75
C ARG A 46 -5.54 -36.93 -34.61
N GLY A 47 -4.39 -37.11 -33.98
CA GLY A 47 -3.10 -37.34 -34.64
C GLY A 47 -1.94 -36.79 -33.85
N LEU A 48 -0.70 -37.18 -34.19
CA LEU A 48 0.50 -36.79 -33.46
C LEU A 48 0.70 -35.27 -33.43
N THR A 49 0.53 -34.59 -34.57
CA THR A 49 0.64 -33.11 -34.69
C THR A 49 -0.40 -32.39 -33.82
N VAL A 50 -1.61 -32.92 -33.74
CA VAL A 50 -2.70 -32.37 -32.92
C VAL A 50 -2.39 -32.51 -31.44
N THR A 51 -1.82 -33.66 -31.03
CA THR A 51 -1.39 -33.88 -29.66
C THR A 51 -0.32 -32.89 -29.25
N GLN A 52 0.67 -32.67 -30.09
CA GLN A 52 1.73 -31.64 -29.86
C GLN A 52 1.15 -30.22 -29.78
N ALA A 53 0.22 -29.88 -30.68
CA ALA A 53 -0.44 -28.56 -30.63
C ALA A 53 -1.21 -28.34 -29.31
N ARG A 54 -1.93 -29.35 -28.83
CA ARG A 54 -2.62 -29.29 -27.53
C ARG A 54 -1.65 -29.15 -26.35
N GLU A 55 -0.52 -29.84 -26.36
CA GLU A 55 0.51 -29.72 -25.34
C GLU A 55 1.09 -28.30 -25.29
N VAL A 56 1.34 -27.70 -26.44
CA VAL A 56 1.79 -26.30 -26.54
C VAL A 56 0.74 -25.34 -25.98
N LEU A 57 -0.54 -25.50 -26.36
CA LEU A 57 -1.64 -24.68 -25.85
C LEU A 57 -1.77 -24.80 -24.32
N ARG A 58 -1.71 -26.00 -23.76
CA ARG A 58 -1.73 -26.22 -22.30
C ARG A 58 -0.53 -25.56 -21.62
N GLY A 59 0.66 -25.64 -22.22
CA GLY A 59 1.85 -24.97 -21.73
C GLY A 59 1.70 -23.45 -21.70
N LEU A 60 1.07 -22.88 -22.72
CA LEU A 60 0.75 -21.44 -22.80
C LEU A 60 -0.28 -21.06 -21.73
N THR A 61 -1.36 -21.81 -21.58
CA THR A 61 -2.40 -21.55 -20.56
C THR A 61 -1.79 -21.55 -19.16
N LYS A 62 -0.93 -22.53 -18.82
CA LYS A 62 -0.24 -22.55 -17.52
C LYS A 62 0.63 -21.30 -17.30
N LYS A 63 1.38 -20.87 -18.31
CA LYS A 63 2.20 -19.65 -18.21
C LYS A 63 1.36 -18.40 -18.03
N HIS A 64 0.25 -18.28 -18.76
CA HIS A 64 -0.67 -17.17 -18.63
C HIS A 64 -1.36 -17.14 -17.26
N THR A 65 -1.81 -18.29 -16.76
CA THR A 65 -2.40 -18.40 -15.40
C THR A 65 -1.41 -17.90 -14.34
N ARG A 66 -0.14 -18.32 -14.43
CA ARG A 66 0.90 -17.83 -13.52
C ARG A 66 1.04 -16.29 -13.61
N LEU A 67 1.08 -15.74 -14.82
CA LEU A 67 1.19 -14.30 -15.04
C LEU A 67 -0.03 -13.54 -14.50
N VAL A 68 -1.25 -14.09 -14.66
CA VAL A 68 -2.47 -13.52 -14.06
C VAL A 68 -2.35 -13.44 -12.55
N ASN A 69 -1.81 -14.48 -11.91
CA ASN A 69 -1.62 -14.50 -10.45
C ASN A 69 -0.57 -13.47 -10.01
N GLU A 70 0.56 -13.38 -10.71
CA GLU A 70 1.62 -12.39 -10.44
C GLU A 70 1.10 -10.94 -10.60
N VAL A 71 0.34 -10.68 -11.66
CA VAL A 71 -0.29 -9.35 -11.89
C VAL A 71 -1.36 -9.06 -10.83
N SER A 72 -2.12 -10.06 -10.40
CA SER A 72 -3.11 -9.90 -9.32
C SER A 72 -2.44 -9.52 -8.00
N GLU A 73 -1.33 -10.18 -7.65
CA GLU A 73 -0.56 -9.87 -6.45
C GLU A 73 0.04 -8.45 -6.52
N LEU A 74 0.65 -8.10 -7.66
CA LEU A 74 1.18 -6.76 -7.88
C LEU A 74 0.10 -5.68 -7.76
N MET A 75 -1.07 -5.94 -8.34
CA MET A 75 -2.23 -5.04 -8.26
C MET A 75 -2.65 -4.81 -6.81
N MET A 76 -2.80 -5.88 -6.02
CA MET A 76 -3.20 -5.77 -4.62
C MET A 76 -2.13 -5.09 -3.77
N ALA A 77 -0.85 -5.42 -3.98
CA ALA A 77 0.26 -4.75 -3.31
C ALA A 77 0.26 -3.23 -3.59
N THR A 78 -0.01 -2.84 -4.84
CA THR A 78 -0.03 -1.43 -5.25
C THR A 78 -1.20 -0.67 -4.62
N VAL A 79 -2.38 -1.30 -4.51
CA VAL A 79 -3.56 -0.68 -3.85
C VAL A 79 -3.31 -0.51 -2.35
N GLU A 80 -2.74 -1.52 -1.70
CA GLU A 80 -2.39 -1.47 -0.29
C GLU A 80 -1.34 -0.37 0.00
N ALA A 81 -0.35 -0.26 -0.88
CA ALA A 81 0.63 0.83 -0.81
C ALA A 81 -0.03 2.20 -1.01
N ALA A 82 -1.01 2.32 -1.92
CA ALA A 82 -1.75 3.57 -2.12
C ALA A 82 -2.52 4.02 -0.88
N ASP A 83 -3.19 3.08 -0.19
CA ASP A 83 -3.88 3.34 1.08
C ASP A 83 -2.88 3.76 2.17
N GLY A 84 -1.77 3.03 2.31
CA GLY A 84 -0.72 3.35 3.26
C GLY A 84 -0.07 4.72 3.02
N VAL A 85 0.16 5.09 1.75
CA VAL A 85 0.64 6.43 1.38
C VAL A 85 -0.41 7.49 1.73
N GLY A 86 -1.70 7.19 1.59
CA GLY A 86 -2.80 8.07 2.02
C GLY A 86 -2.77 8.33 3.54
N ASP A 87 -2.54 7.28 4.34
CA ASP A 87 -2.36 7.41 5.80
C ASP A 87 -1.17 8.32 6.14
N VAL A 88 -0.03 8.12 5.47
CA VAL A 88 1.17 8.95 5.66
C VAL A 88 0.89 10.42 5.31
N GLN A 89 0.20 10.68 4.21
CA GLN A 89 -0.18 12.05 3.81
C GLN A 89 -1.12 12.71 4.84
N THR A 90 -2.00 11.95 5.45
CA THR A 90 -2.85 12.43 6.54
C THR A 90 -2.03 12.85 7.75
N LEU A 91 -1.04 12.03 8.15
CA LEU A 91 -0.11 12.36 9.24
C LEU A 91 0.77 13.59 8.92
N VAL A 92 1.24 13.73 7.68
CA VAL A 92 1.99 14.92 7.24
C VAL A 92 1.12 16.18 7.34
N LEU A 93 -0.16 16.07 6.97
CA LEU A 93 -1.11 17.17 7.09
C LEU A 93 -1.36 17.53 8.56
N GLU A 94 -1.52 16.54 9.45
CA GLU A 94 -1.65 16.75 10.90
C GLU A 94 -0.44 17.51 11.46
N CYS A 95 0.79 17.10 11.10
CA CYS A 95 2.00 17.81 11.52
C CYS A 95 2.01 19.27 11.04
N THR A 96 1.62 19.50 9.79
CA THR A 96 1.60 20.85 9.20
C THR A 96 0.54 21.72 9.87
N GLN A 97 -0.64 21.19 10.10
CA GLN A 97 -1.73 21.91 10.81
C GLN A 97 -1.35 22.21 12.26
N TYR A 98 -0.71 21.26 12.95
CA TYR A 98 -0.25 21.45 14.31
C TYR A 98 0.76 22.63 14.37
N ALA A 99 1.75 22.66 13.48
CA ALA A 99 2.70 23.76 13.39
C ALA A 99 2.02 25.11 13.07
N GLN A 100 0.98 25.11 12.22
CA GLN A 100 0.23 26.34 11.90
C GLN A 100 -0.58 26.88 13.08
N THR A 101 -1.05 26.01 13.97
CA THR A 101 -1.80 26.42 15.17
C THR A 101 -0.89 26.84 16.32
N HIS A 102 0.41 26.57 16.24
CA HIS A 102 1.43 26.92 17.23
C HIS A 102 2.53 27.76 16.56
N PRO A 103 2.29 29.07 16.39
CA PRO A 103 3.18 29.95 15.61
C PRO A 103 4.59 30.10 16.18
N GLU A 104 4.80 29.71 17.42
CA GLU A 104 6.12 29.64 18.07
C GLU A 104 6.95 28.44 17.62
N LEU A 105 6.33 27.41 16.98
CA LEU A 105 7.00 26.25 16.45
C LEU A 105 7.31 26.41 14.97
N THR A 106 8.48 25.96 14.56
CA THR A 106 8.85 25.90 13.15
C THR A 106 9.13 24.46 12.76
N LEU A 107 8.30 23.92 11.84
CA LEU A 107 8.55 22.62 11.22
C LEU A 107 9.39 22.84 9.96
N ASN A 108 10.64 22.37 10.00
CA ASN A 108 11.60 22.52 8.91
C ASN A 108 11.37 21.51 7.78
N ALA A 109 11.97 21.76 6.63
CA ALA A 109 11.87 20.91 5.44
C ALA A 109 12.48 19.51 5.61
N ASP A 110 13.34 19.32 6.62
CA ASP A 110 13.93 18.02 6.98
C ASP A 110 13.14 17.26 8.06
N GLY A 111 12.04 17.85 8.56
CA GLY A 111 11.23 17.30 9.64
C GLY A 111 11.71 17.68 11.05
N SER A 112 12.76 18.47 11.17
CA SER A 112 13.19 19.00 12.47
C SER A 112 12.21 20.08 12.96
N VAL A 113 12.07 20.17 14.28
CA VAL A 113 11.20 21.15 14.93
C VAL A 113 12.02 22.12 15.75
N ASP A 114 11.99 23.38 15.35
CA ASP A 114 12.62 24.47 16.07
C ASP A 114 11.58 25.24 16.91
N TYR A 115 12.01 25.69 18.08
CA TYR A 115 11.23 26.53 18.98
C TYR A 115 12.16 27.40 19.83
N PRO A 116 11.70 28.58 20.30
CA PRO A 116 12.51 29.46 21.13
C PRO A 116 12.78 28.82 22.47
N LYS A 117 14.04 28.41 22.69
CA LYS A 117 14.49 27.92 24.00
C LYS A 117 14.71 29.12 24.92
N ARG A 118 13.99 29.18 26.02
CA ARG A 118 14.27 30.15 27.09
C ARG A 118 15.02 29.44 28.20
N ASP A 119 16.15 29.98 28.59
CA ASP A 119 16.85 29.55 29.80
C ASP A 119 16.03 29.96 31.03
N VAL A 120 15.29 28.99 31.57
CA VAL A 120 14.58 29.20 32.85
C VAL A 120 15.62 29.17 33.97
N THR A 121 15.84 30.30 34.62
CA THR A 121 16.81 30.38 35.73
C THR A 121 16.19 29.82 37.01
N MET A 122 17.07 29.37 37.94
CA MET A 122 16.62 28.86 39.25
C MET A 122 15.80 29.90 40.03
N GLY A 123 16.00 31.20 39.75
CA GLY A 123 15.20 32.31 40.31
C GLY A 123 13.76 32.33 39.87
N ASP A 124 13.48 31.90 38.61
CA ASP A 124 12.12 31.85 38.05
C ASP A 124 11.26 30.76 38.66
N LEU A 125 11.90 29.72 39.25
CA LEU A 125 11.25 28.57 39.88
C LEU A 125 11.05 28.75 41.41
N THR A 126 11.79 29.68 42.02
CA THR A 126 11.84 29.81 43.51
C THR A 126 11.13 31.06 44.04
N ASP A 127 10.53 31.86 43.16
CA ASP A 127 9.73 33.00 43.64
C ASP A 127 8.51 32.49 44.44
N SER A 128 8.33 33.03 45.64
CA SER A 128 7.27 32.65 46.57
C SER A 128 5.85 32.90 46.04
N ARG A 129 5.72 33.48 44.84
CA ARG A 129 4.44 33.71 44.12
C ARG A 129 4.09 32.63 43.11
N GLY A 130 4.87 31.55 43.01
CA GLY A 130 4.73 30.50 41.98
C GLY A 130 5.58 30.76 40.75
N PRO A 131 5.65 29.80 39.80
CA PRO A 131 6.45 29.94 38.58
C PRO A 131 6.00 31.20 37.81
N SER A 132 6.97 31.96 37.32
CA SER A 132 6.69 33.16 36.50
C SER A 132 5.85 32.77 35.27
N GLY A 133 5.03 33.69 34.78
CA GLY A 133 4.24 33.43 33.56
C GLY A 133 5.13 33.05 32.36
N ASP A 134 6.36 33.55 32.34
CA ASP A 134 7.37 33.21 31.31
C ASP A 134 7.90 31.77 31.43
N ALA A 135 8.09 31.27 32.65
CA ALA A 135 8.49 29.87 32.88
C ALA A 135 7.37 28.89 32.50
N CYS A 136 6.12 29.27 32.80
CA CYS A 136 4.94 28.50 32.40
C CYS A 136 4.80 28.44 30.86
N HIS A 137 4.98 29.57 30.20
CA HIS A 137 4.94 29.67 28.74
C HIS A 137 6.06 28.84 28.07
N ALA A 138 7.27 28.92 28.60
CA ALA A 138 8.41 28.12 28.09
C ALA A 138 8.15 26.61 28.20
N ALA A 139 7.59 26.16 29.33
CA ALA A 139 7.26 24.76 29.56
C ALA A 139 6.15 24.26 28.60
N LEU A 140 5.15 25.11 28.30
CA LEU A 140 4.10 24.79 27.33
C LEU A 140 4.66 24.70 25.92
N THR A 141 5.47 25.65 25.49
CA THR A 141 6.12 25.63 24.17
C THR A 141 7.02 24.39 23.98
N GLU A 142 7.77 24.00 25.00
CA GLU A 142 8.58 22.77 24.95
C GLU A 142 7.71 21.51 24.84
N ARG A 143 6.62 21.45 25.59
CA ARG A 143 5.64 20.35 25.49
C ARG A 143 5.07 20.24 24.08
N ASP A 144 4.63 21.36 23.52
CA ASP A 144 4.01 21.39 22.21
C ASP A 144 5.04 21.07 21.10
N ALA A 145 6.30 21.49 21.25
CA ALA A 145 7.40 21.08 20.38
C ALA A 145 7.67 19.59 20.43
N ASN A 146 7.62 18.99 21.61
CA ASN A 146 7.80 17.54 21.77
C ASN A 146 6.62 16.74 21.20
N GLU A 147 5.41 17.26 21.27
CA GLU A 147 4.23 16.68 20.64
C GLU A 147 4.36 16.68 19.12
N LEU A 148 4.75 17.82 18.51
CA LEU A 148 5.01 17.90 17.07
C LEU A 148 6.13 16.95 16.62
N LYS A 149 7.23 16.83 17.38
CA LYS A 149 8.29 15.85 17.10
C LYS A 149 7.77 14.41 17.12
N SER A 150 6.88 14.11 18.06
CA SER A 150 6.24 12.80 18.16
C SER A 150 5.37 12.50 16.93
N LEU A 151 4.58 13.47 16.46
CA LEU A 151 3.78 13.36 15.24
C LEU A 151 4.67 13.12 14.01
N VAL A 152 5.75 13.88 13.85
CA VAL A 152 6.72 13.69 12.75
C VAL A 152 7.34 12.29 12.80
N THR A 153 7.74 11.83 13.99
CA THR A 153 8.29 10.48 14.19
C THR A 153 7.28 9.41 13.81
N LYS A 154 6.02 9.58 14.19
CA LYS A 154 4.93 8.67 13.82
C LYS A 154 4.71 8.61 12.31
N ALA A 155 4.73 9.77 11.63
CA ALA A 155 4.59 9.83 10.17
C ALA A 155 5.75 9.10 9.48
N LEU A 156 6.99 9.32 9.90
CA LEU A 156 8.16 8.64 9.37
C LEU A 156 8.15 7.13 9.63
N ALA A 157 7.77 6.70 10.83
CA ALA A 157 7.65 5.28 11.15
C ALA A 157 6.60 4.60 10.25
N ARG A 158 5.43 5.22 10.07
CA ARG A 158 4.40 4.70 9.16
C ARG A 158 4.88 4.64 7.72
N ALA A 159 5.63 5.63 7.27
CA ALA A 159 6.19 5.64 5.93
C ALA A 159 7.19 4.50 5.69
N VAL A 160 8.05 4.21 6.66
CA VAL A 160 8.98 3.07 6.59
C VAL A 160 8.21 1.75 6.51
N GLU A 161 7.17 1.56 7.33
CA GLU A 161 6.32 0.35 7.27
C GLU A 161 5.70 0.14 5.89
N VAL A 162 5.17 1.20 5.27
CA VAL A 162 4.55 1.13 3.94
C VAL A 162 5.58 0.81 2.87
N ASP A 163 6.75 1.47 2.88
CA ASP A 163 7.83 1.27 1.93
C ASP A 163 8.39 -0.15 2.00
N GLU A 164 8.69 -0.63 3.21
CA GLU A 164 9.19 -1.99 3.43
C GLU A 164 8.19 -3.07 3.06
N ALA A 165 6.90 -2.88 3.40
CA ALA A 165 5.85 -3.85 3.07
C ALA A 165 5.68 -3.96 1.55
N TYR A 166 5.64 -2.84 0.84
CA TYR A 166 5.53 -2.81 -0.60
C TYR A 166 6.77 -3.39 -1.27
N GLY A 167 7.97 -2.95 -0.85
CA GLY A 167 9.26 -3.45 -1.36
C GLY A 167 9.38 -4.97 -1.22
N LYS A 168 9.05 -5.53 -0.06
CA LYS A 168 9.06 -6.97 0.19
C LYS A 168 8.17 -7.76 -0.78
N ARG A 169 6.99 -7.24 -1.11
CA ARG A 169 6.08 -7.92 -2.06
C ARG A 169 6.60 -7.82 -3.50
N LEU A 170 7.18 -6.68 -3.88
CA LEU A 170 7.83 -6.53 -5.18
C LEU A 170 9.03 -7.47 -5.34
N ASP A 171 9.85 -7.58 -4.30
CA ASP A 171 10.99 -8.49 -4.28
C ASP A 171 10.54 -9.96 -4.42
N ALA A 172 9.48 -10.36 -3.74
CA ALA A 172 8.94 -11.71 -3.87
C ALA A 172 8.49 -12.04 -5.29
N LEU A 173 7.86 -11.09 -5.98
CA LEU A 173 7.46 -11.23 -7.37
C LEU A 173 8.67 -11.27 -8.32
N THR A 174 9.65 -10.39 -8.11
CA THR A 174 10.82 -10.24 -8.97
C THR A 174 11.77 -11.43 -8.87
N ASN A 175 11.97 -11.93 -7.64
CA ASN A 175 12.86 -13.06 -7.36
C ASN A 175 12.19 -14.43 -7.58
N GLY A 176 10.93 -14.46 -8.00
CA GLY A 176 10.19 -15.68 -8.25
C GLY A 176 9.91 -16.52 -7.00
N THR A 177 10.00 -15.92 -5.82
CA THR A 177 9.66 -16.55 -4.54
C THR A 177 8.17 -16.46 -4.20
N TYR A 178 7.42 -15.68 -4.98
CA TYR A 178 5.97 -15.64 -4.88
C TYR A 178 5.39 -17.02 -5.28
N THR A 179 4.78 -17.67 -4.32
CA THR A 179 4.04 -18.92 -4.54
C THR A 179 2.55 -18.60 -4.48
N CYS A 180 1.88 -18.80 -5.62
CA CYS A 180 0.43 -18.75 -5.63
C CYS A 180 -0.10 -19.87 -4.70
N VAL A 181 -0.97 -19.52 -3.76
CA VAL A 181 -1.71 -20.54 -2.99
C VAL A 181 -2.70 -21.17 -3.97
N GLU A 182 -2.36 -22.35 -4.48
CA GLU A 182 -3.31 -23.18 -5.22
C GLU A 182 -4.39 -23.62 -4.22
N THR A 183 -5.51 -22.93 -4.19
CA THR A 183 -6.71 -23.42 -3.51
C THR A 183 -7.17 -24.67 -4.26
N SER A 184 -7.00 -25.81 -3.62
CA SER A 184 -7.42 -27.12 -4.11
C SER A 184 -8.94 -27.14 -4.27
N GLY A 185 -9.43 -27.04 -5.49
CA GLY A 185 -10.84 -27.24 -5.79
C GLY A 185 -11.37 -26.24 -6.81
N THR A 186 -11.62 -26.74 -8.02
CA THR A 186 -12.22 -26.03 -9.16
C THR A 186 -11.46 -24.79 -9.61
N HIS A 187 -10.66 -24.96 -10.66
CA HIS A 187 -9.83 -23.95 -11.26
C HIS A 187 -10.64 -22.75 -11.80
N SER A 188 -10.79 -21.73 -10.98
CA SER A 188 -10.85 -20.37 -11.50
C SER A 188 -9.42 -19.85 -11.50
N PRO A 189 -8.76 -19.72 -12.66
CA PRO A 189 -7.38 -19.24 -12.72
C PRO A 189 -7.34 -17.83 -12.15
N GLY A 190 -6.58 -17.63 -11.06
CA GLY A 190 -6.22 -16.32 -10.59
C GLY A 190 -7.27 -15.56 -9.80
N LEU A 191 -8.02 -16.23 -8.91
CA LEU A 191 -8.67 -15.49 -7.83
C LEU A 191 -7.55 -14.78 -7.04
N PRO A 192 -7.50 -13.44 -7.07
CA PRO A 192 -6.60 -12.71 -6.18
C PRO A 192 -6.94 -13.11 -4.76
N ASN A 193 -5.93 -13.22 -3.90
CA ASN A 193 -6.09 -13.63 -2.52
C ASN A 193 -7.38 -13.09 -1.91
N GLN A 194 -8.16 -13.95 -1.27
CA GLN A 194 -9.39 -13.54 -0.61
C GLN A 194 -9.10 -12.46 0.43
N PRO A 195 -10.06 -11.56 0.71
CA PRO A 195 -9.87 -10.50 1.70
C PRO A 195 -9.37 -11.07 3.02
N GLN A 196 -8.26 -10.52 3.51
CA GLN A 196 -7.69 -10.92 4.78
C GLN A 196 -8.22 -10.03 5.92
N ALA A 197 -8.20 -10.56 7.14
CA ALA A 197 -8.49 -9.74 8.31
C ALA A 197 -7.50 -8.56 8.37
N GLY A 198 -8.02 -7.35 8.40
CA GLY A 198 -7.23 -6.11 8.40
C GLY A 198 -7.23 -5.34 7.07
N TRP A 199 -7.84 -5.86 6.00
CA TRP A 199 -8.02 -5.08 4.80
C TRP A 199 -8.98 -3.90 5.03
N SER A 200 -8.64 -2.74 4.47
CA SER A 200 -9.52 -1.58 4.47
C SER A 200 -10.77 -1.83 3.62
N PRO A 201 -11.88 -1.13 3.89
CA PRO A 201 -13.05 -1.18 3.01
C PRO A 201 -12.72 -0.85 1.55
N THR A 202 -11.77 0.04 1.30
CA THR A 202 -11.28 0.41 -0.03
C THR A 202 -10.58 -0.76 -0.70
N GLN A 203 -9.71 -1.48 0.00
CA GLN A 203 -9.02 -2.67 -0.50
C GLN A 203 -10.03 -3.77 -0.86
N VAL A 204 -11.00 -4.03 0.00
CA VAL A 204 -12.06 -5.01 -0.25
C VAL A 204 -12.90 -4.62 -1.47
N ALA A 205 -13.31 -3.35 -1.58
CA ALA A 205 -14.09 -2.86 -2.70
C ALA A 205 -13.31 -2.95 -4.03
N PHE A 206 -12.03 -2.61 -4.01
CA PHE A 206 -11.15 -2.72 -5.18
C PHE A 206 -10.95 -4.18 -5.59
N TRP A 207 -10.67 -5.07 -4.63
CA TRP A 207 -10.58 -6.50 -4.88
C TRP A 207 -11.86 -7.04 -5.52
N TRP A 208 -13.02 -6.77 -4.92
CA TRP A 208 -14.30 -7.19 -5.48
C TRP A 208 -14.54 -6.65 -6.89
N ALA A 209 -14.19 -5.37 -7.13
CA ALA A 209 -14.31 -4.75 -8.44
C ALA A 209 -13.35 -5.34 -9.47
N SER A 210 -12.21 -5.92 -9.04
CA SER A 210 -11.22 -6.55 -9.92
C SER A 210 -11.63 -7.96 -10.40
N LEU A 211 -12.61 -8.58 -9.73
CA LEU A 211 -13.10 -9.92 -10.08
C LEU A 211 -13.97 -9.87 -11.34
N THR A 212 -13.84 -10.91 -12.16
CA THR A 212 -14.77 -11.18 -13.26
C THR A 212 -16.14 -11.61 -12.72
N GLN A 213 -17.17 -11.58 -13.56
CA GLN A 213 -18.51 -12.03 -13.17
C GLN A 213 -18.52 -13.51 -12.76
N ALA A 214 -17.74 -14.36 -13.43
CA ALA A 214 -17.61 -15.79 -13.09
C ALA A 214 -16.96 -15.99 -11.71
N GLU A 215 -15.88 -15.24 -11.41
CA GLU A 215 -15.22 -15.28 -10.09
C GLU A 215 -16.15 -14.82 -8.97
N LYS A 216 -16.91 -13.72 -9.20
CA LYS A 216 -17.92 -13.25 -8.25
C LYS A 216 -18.98 -14.31 -7.97
N GLN A 217 -19.47 -14.96 -9.03
CA GLN A 217 -20.47 -16.02 -8.90
C GLN A 217 -19.93 -17.23 -8.14
N ALA A 218 -18.68 -17.61 -8.37
CA ALA A 218 -18.04 -18.71 -7.63
C ALA A 218 -17.96 -18.42 -6.12
N ILE A 219 -17.58 -17.20 -5.74
CA ILE A 219 -17.47 -16.77 -4.33
C ILE A 219 -18.84 -16.73 -3.63
N ILE A 220 -19.91 -16.34 -4.34
CA ILE A 220 -21.27 -16.27 -3.77
C ILE A 220 -21.86 -17.66 -3.57
N THR A 221 -21.37 -18.68 -4.30
CA THR A 221 -21.94 -20.05 -4.31
C THR A 221 -21.25 -20.97 -3.29
N GLU A 222 -20.10 -20.57 -2.72
CA GLU A 222 -19.44 -21.22 -1.57
C GLU A 222 -20.07 -20.80 -0.24
#